data_26c59f6dc5c1fe83e02c35c6230b4ad9
#
_entry.id   26c59f6dc5c1fe83e02c35c6230b4ad9
#
_cell.length_a   1.000
_cell.length_b   1.000
_cell.length_c   1.000
_cell.angle_alpha   90.00
_cell.angle_beta   90.00
_cell.angle_gamma   90.00
#
_symmetry.space_group_name_H-M   'P 1'
#
loop_
_entity.id
_entity.type
_entity.pdbx_description
1 polymer ?
#
loop_
_entity_poly.entity_id
_entity_poly.type
_entity_poly.pdbx_seq_one_letter_code
_entity_poly.pdbx_strand_id
1 'polypeptide(L)'
;MDKTIVFLFDVDNTLIDNDRVQAHLREHLEQTYGAATRDRYWEIFEQLRSELGYADYLGALERYRTEDLHRPEVLRMSGWLVDYPFADRLYPRALDAVRHVQQWGAVVILSDGDAVFQPRKVEQSGLWHLFENRVLIYIHKEQELDDVARLYPADHYVLIDDKLRILSAVKKFWGESVTTVFPKQGHYALDSKALAEYPPADIELANIGDLLNYDLSAFLQKN
;
A
#
# COMPACT_ATOMS: atom_id res chain seq x y z
N MET A 1 18.73 1.38 27.89
CA MET A 1 18.72 1.01 26.44
C MET A 1 17.66 1.89 25.81
N ASP A 2 17.95 2.50 24.70
CA ASP A 2 16.96 3.28 23.94
C ASP A 2 15.87 2.33 23.44
N LYS A 3 14.64 2.85 23.35
CA LYS A 3 13.47 2.09 22.90
C LYS A 3 13.62 1.77 21.42
N THR A 4 13.47 0.51 21.04
CA THR A 4 13.51 0.11 19.63
C THR A 4 12.18 0.44 18.96
N ILE A 5 12.22 1.25 17.90
CA ILE A 5 11.03 1.63 17.11
C ILE A 5 11.12 1.05 15.72
N VAL A 6 10.00 0.54 15.22
CA VAL A 6 9.85 0.11 13.82
C VAL A 6 8.68 0.86 13.18
N PHE A 7 8.96 1.52 12.06
CA PHE A 7 7.97 2.20 11.23
C PHE A 7 7.52 1.26 10.10
N LEU A 8 6.25 0.95 10.07
CA LEU A 8 5.61 0.09 9.09
C LEU A 8 4.84 0.96 8.10
N PHE A 9 5.18 0.89 6.81
CA PHE A 9 4.54 1.69 5.77
C PHE A 9 3.75 0.79 4.82
N ASP A 10 2.48 1.13 4.63
CA ASP A 10 1.74 0.68 3.46
C ASP A 10 2.27 1.38 2.19
N VAL A 11 1.95 0.83 1.03
CA VAL A 11 2.41 1.31 -0.28
C VAL A 11 1.31 2.04 -1.03
N ASP A 12 0.19 1.36 -1.30
CA ASP A 12 -0.87 1.82 -2.19
C ASP A 12 -1.71 2.91 -1.52
N ASN A 13 -1.77 4.09 -2.13
CA ASN A 13 -2.39 5.30 -1.59
C ASN A 13 -1.76 5.83 -0.29
N THR A 14 -0.67 5.22 0.15
CA THR A 14 0.15 5.71 1.27
C THR A 14 1.46 6.34 0.77
N LEU A 15 2.25 5.64 -0.01
CA LEU A 15 3.48 6.14 -0.64
C LEU A 15 3.31 6.39 -2.14
N ILE A 16 2.51 5.58 -2.81
CA ILE A 16 2.21 5.62 -4.25
C ILE A 16 0.74 5.97 -4.46
N ASP A 17 0.45 6.93 -5.33
CA ASP A 17 -0.90 7.27 -5.81
C ASP A 17 -1.43 6.13 -6.71
N ASN A 18 -1.95 5.09 -6.06
CA ASN A 18 -2.47 3.92 -6.74
C ASN A 18 -3.79 4.21 -7.48
N ASP A 19 -4.55 5.21 -7.03
CA ASP A 19 -5.76 5.66 -7.74
C ASP A 19 -5.39 6.22 -9.11
N ARG A 20 -4.28 6.93 -9.20
CA ARG A 20 -3.76 7.42 -10.49
C ARG A 20 -3.23 6.29 -11.37
N VAL A 21 -2.60 5.27 -10.78
CA VAL A 21 -2.21 4.05 -11.53
C VAL A 21 -3.43 3.38 -12.14
N GLN A 22 -4.51 3.22 -11.36
CA GLN A 22 -5.77 2.64 -11.84
C GLN A 22 -6.41 3.48 -12.95
N ALA A 23 -6.42 4.81 -12.79
CA ALA A 23 -6.94 5.71 -13.83
C ALA A 23 -6.17 5.56 -15.15
N HIS A 24 -4.83 5.51 -15.09
CA HIS A 24 -4.00 5.31 -16.28
C HIS A 24 -4.21 3.92 -16.90
N LEU A 25 -4.41 2.88 -16.09
CA LEU A 25 -4.74 1.56 -16.62
C LEU A 25 -6.06 1.58 -17.39
N ARG A 26 -7.10 2.24 -16.85
CA ARG A 26 -8.38 2.41 -17.54
C ARG A 26 -8.22 3.15 -18.87
N GLU A 27 -7.49 4.25 -18.83
CA GLU A 27 -7.19 5.05 -20.04
C GLU A 27 -6.43 4.21 -21.09
N HIS A 28 -5.40 3.48 -20.68
CA HIS A 28 -4.61 2.62 -21.55
C HIS A 28 -5.47 1.51 -22.20
N LEU A 29 -6.29 0.83 -21.41
CA LEU A 29 -7.19 -0.21 -21.91
C LEU A 29 -8.18 0.34 -22.93
N GLU A 30 -8.78 1.50 -22.65
CA GLU A 30 -9.73 2.12 -23.54
C GLU A 30 -9.09 2.57 -24.86
N GLN A 31 -7.95 3.26 -24.78
CA GLN A 31 -7.26 3.80 -25.95
C GLN A 31 -6.65 2.71 -26.83
N THR A 32 -6.16 1.63 -26.24
CA THR A 32 -5.43 0.58 -26.97
C THR A 32 -6.33 -0.54 -27.45
N TYR A 33 -7.33 -0.91 -26.65
CA TYR A 33 -8.16 -2.10 -26.88
C TYR A 33 -9.66 -1.80 -26.95
N GLY A 34 -10.07 -0.56 -26.70
CA GLY A 34 -11.44 -0.09 -26.74
C GLY A 34 -12.20 -0.23 -25.42
N ALA A 35 -13.32 0.51 -25.32
CA ALA A 35 -14.13 0.60 -24.10
C ALA A 35 -14.66 -0.77 -23.60
N ALA A 36 -15.06 -1.65 -24.53
CA ALA A 36 -15.58 -2.98 -24.16
C ALA A 36 -14.52 -3.82 -23.43
N THR A 37 -13.26 -3.79 -23.86
CA THR A 37 -12.14 -4.48 -23.19
C THR A 37 -11.88 -3.87 -21.83
N ARG A 38 -11.82 -2.53 -21.73
CA ARG A 38 -11.67 -1.81 -20.46
C ARG A 38 -12.75 -2.25 -19.46
N ASP A 39 -14.02 -2.20 -19.86
CA ASP A 39 -15.15 -2.45 -18.96
C ASP A 39 -15.16 -3.91 -18.52
N ARG A 40 -14.90 -4.85 -19.43
CA ARG A 40 -14.88 -6.28 -19.08
C ARG A 40 -13.71 -6.64 -18.18
N TYR A 41 -12.51 -6.14 -18.46
CA TYR A 41 -11.35 -6.34 -17.58
C TYR A 41 -11.64 -5.79 -16.16
N TRP A 42 -12.26 -4.60 -16.09
CA TRP A 42 -12.54 -3.98 -14.80
C TRP A 42 -13.61 -4.70 -14.00
N GLU A 43 -14.63 -5.21 -14.66
CA GLU A 43 -15.63 -6.08 -14.04
C GLU A 43 -15.00 -7.32 -13.42
N ILE A 44 -14.11 -7.99 -14.15
CA ILE A 44 -13.37 -9.15 -13.67
C ILE A 44 -12.46 -8.78 -12.50
N PHE A 45 -11.78 -7.64 -12.59
CA PHE A 45 -10.91 -7.14 -11.52
C PHE A 45 -11.67 -6.91 -10.21
N GLU A 46 -12.81 -6.23 -10.24
CA GLU A 46 -13.62 -5.98 -9.05
C GLU A 46 -14.24 -7.28 -8.49
N GLN A 47 -14.66 -8.19 -9.36
CA GLN A 47 -15.13 -9.51 -8.93
C GLN A 47 -14.01 -10.28 -8.21
N LEU A 48 -12.83 -10.34 -8.80
CA LEU A 48 -11.67 -11.02 -8.23
C LEU A 48 -11.23 -10.39 -6.90
N ARG A 49 -11.23 -9.04 -6.83
CA ARG A 49 -10.95 -8.31 -5.60
C ARG A 49 -11.93 -8.62 -4.49
N SER A 50 -13.22 -8.78 -4.81
CA SER A 50 -14.25 -9.20 -3.84
C SER A 50 -14.05 -10.64 -3.36
N GLU A 51 -13.58 -11.54 -4.23
CA GLU A 51 -13.32 -12.94 -3.89
C GLU A 51 -12.05 -13.12 -3.04
N LEU A 52 -10.98 -12.39 -3.36
CA LEU A 52 -9.66 -12.56 -2.76
C LEU A 52 -9.41 -11.62 -1.57
N GLY A 53 -10.13 -10.50 -1.51
CA GLY A 53 -9.94 -9.45 -0.50
C GLY A 53 -8.76 -8.50 -0.76
N TYR A 54 -8.04 -8.67 -1.88
CA TYR A 54 -6.98 -7.76 -2.33
C TYR A 54 -7.05 -7.52 -3.85
N ALA A 55 -6.29 -6.52 -4.34
CA ALA A 55 -6.26 -6.14 -5.75
C ALA A 55 -5.27 -7.02 -6.53
N ASP A 56 -5.77 -7.93 -7.36
CA ASP A 56 -4.98 -8.81 -8.22
C ASP A 56 -5.14 -8.40 -9.70
N TYR A 57 -4.27 -7.52 -10.17
CA TYR A 57 -4.28 -7.00 -11.54
C TYR A 57 -3.90 -8.07 -12.58
N LEU A 58 -2.91 -8.90 -12.26
CA LEU A 58 -2.44 -9.95 -13.18
C LEU A 58 -3.40 -11.13 -13.21
N GLY A 59 -3.98 -11.51 -12.08
CA GLY A 59 -5.02 -12.52 -12.00
C GLY A 59 -6.28 -12.11 -12.78
N ALA A 60 -6.66 -10.83 -12.71
CA ALA A 60 -7.75 -10.29 -13.53
C ALA A 60 -7.45 -10.41 -15.03
N LEU A 61 -6.20 -10.15 -15.44
CA LEU A 61 -5.75 -10.31 -16.82
C LEU A 61 -5.81 -11.77 -17.26
N GLU A 62 -5.39 -12.69 -16.41
CA GLU A 62 -5.44 -14.13 -16.74
C GLU A 62 -6.89 -14.64 -16.83
N ARG A 63 -7.80 -14.18 -15.96
CA ARG A 63 -9.23 -14.49 -16.10
C ARG A 63 -9.81 -13.93 -17.39
N TYR A 64 -9.50 -12.67 -17.72
CA TYR A 64 -9.93 -12.06 -18.97
C TYR A 64 -9.45 -12.86 -20.20
N ARG A 65 -8.19 -13.32 -20.17
CA ARG A 65 -7.62 -14.16 -21.23
C ARG A 65 -8.39 -15.48 -21.43
N THR A 66 -8.89 -16.09 -20.34
CA THR A 66 -9.62 -17.38 -20.47
C THR A 66 -10.94 -17.26 -21.21
N GLU A 67 -11.50 -16.07 -21.35
CA GLU A 67 -12.73 -15.83 -22.11
C GLU A 67 -12.50 -15.89 -23.64
N ASP A 68 -11.29 -15.55 -24.08
CA ASP A 68 -10.91 -15.63 -25.50
C ASP A 68 -9.38 -15.82 -25.63
N LEU A 69 -8.96 -17.07 -25.77
CA LEU A 69 -7.56 -17.46 -25.90
C LEU A 69 -6.89 -16.98 -27.21
N HIS A 70 -7.66 -16.43 -28.15
CA HIS A 70 -7.17 -15.96 -29.43
C HIS A 70 -6.86 -14.45 -29.44
N ARG A 71 -6.79 -13.80 -28.28
CA ARG A 71 -6.46 -12.37 -28.15
C ARG A 71 -4.97 -12.16 -27.77
N PRO A 72 -4.06 -12.12 -28.74
CA PRO A 72 -2.63 -11.96 -28.44
C PRO A 72 -2.30 -10.60 -27.80
N GLU A 73 -3.16 -9.58 -27.98
CA GLU A 73 -3.01 -8.27 -27.36
C GLU A 73 -3.00 -8.32 -25.82
N VAL A 74 -3.69 -9.28 -25.22
CA VAL A 74 -3.73 -9.50 -23.77
C VAL A 74 -2.32 -9.71 -23.20
N LEU A 75 -1.44 -10.36 -23.97
CA LEU A 75 -0.05 -10.60 -23.56
C LEU A 75 0.77 -9.30 -23.43
N ARG A 76 0.38 -8.25 -24.16
CA ARG A 76 1.03 -6.92 -24.05
C ARG A 76 0.56 -6.12 -22.87
N MET A 77 -0.65 -6.38 -22.35
CA MET A 77 -1.18 -5.73 -21.16
C MET A 77 -0.35 -6.07 -19.93
N SER A 78 0.12 -7.32 -19.80
CA SER A 78 0.99 -7.72 -18.69
C SER A 78 2.30 -6.92 -18.67
N GLY A 79 2.92 -6.72 -19.82
CA GLY A 79 4.12 -5.89 -19.96
C GLY A 79 3.86 -4.44 -19.51
N TRP A 80 2.75 -3.84 -19.96
CA TRP A 80 2.40 -2.47 -19.55
C TRP A 80 2.23 -2.37 -18.03
N LEU A 81 1.56 -3.34 -17.40
CA LEU A 81 1.37 -3.37 -15.95
C LEU A 81 2.71 -3.51 -15.22
N VAL A 82 3.52 -4.49 -15.60
CA VAL A 82 4.77 -4.84 -14.92
C VAL A 82 5.85 -3.75 -15.10
N ASP A 83 5.85 -3.07 -16.25
CA ASP A 83 6.83 -2.03 -16.58
C ASP A 83 6.30 -0.60 -16.38
N TYR A 84 5.15 -0.44 -15.71
CA TYR A 84 4.58 0.87 -15.42
C TYR A 84 5.56 1.73 -14.58
N PRO A 85 5.71 3.03 -14.90
CA PRO A 85 6.66 3.92 -14.23
C PRO A 85 6.16 4.35 -12.83
N PHE A 86 6.17 3.43 -11.87
CA PHE A 86 5.66 3.66 -10.51
C PHE A 86 6.38 4.79 -9.76
N ALA A 87 7.65 5.07 -10.09
CA ALA A 87 8.39 6.19 -9.51
C ALA A 87 7.70 7.55 -9.75
N ASP A 88 7.01 7.71 -10.89
CA ASP A 88 6.26 8.92 -11.24
C ASP A 88 4.94 9.04 -10.47
N ARG A 89 4.60 8.03 -9.70
CA ARG A 89 3.34 7.96 -8.91
C ARG A 89 3.57 8.08 -7.41
N LEU A 90 4.81 8.30 -6.98
CA LEU A 90 5.07 8.60 -5.57
C LEU A 90 4.34 9.90 -5.17
N TYR A 91 3.70 9.88 -4.02
CA TYR A 91 3.13 11.10 -3.47
C TYR A 91 4.22 12.15 -3.20
N PRO A 92 3.90 13.44 -3.29
CA PRO A 92 4.85 14.49 -3.00
C PRO A 92 5.50 14.31 -1.62
N ARG A 93 6.83 14.38 -1.56
CA ARG A 93 7.64 14.25 -0.34
C ARG A 93 7.57 12.86 0.34
N ALA A 94 6.99 11.84 -0.28
CA ALA A 94 6.92 10.49 0.30
C ALA A 94 8.30 9.93 0.65
N LEU A 95 9.27 10.05 -0.26
CA LEU A 95 10.64 9.59 0.00
C LEU A 95 11.33 10.36 1.13
N ASP A 96 11.06 11.67 1.24
CA ASP A 96 11.63 12.50 2.30
C ASP A 96 11.01 12.14 3.66
N ALA A 97 9.71 11.86 3.70
CA ALA A 97 9.03 11.39 4.91
C ALA A 97 9.63 10.07 5.42
N VAL A 98 9.89 9.11 4.53
CA VAL A 98 10.57 7.85 4.90
C VAL A 98 11.97 8.11 5.43
N ARG A 99 12.80 8.92 4.73
CA ARG A 99 14.17 9.28 5.21
C ARG A 99 14.15 9.99 6.55
N HIS A 100 13.13 10.82 6.78
CA HIS A 100 12.96 11.52 8.05
C HIS A 100 12.79 10.55 9.21
N VAL A 101 11.88 9.59 9.10
CA VAL A 101 11.61 8.64 10.18
C VAL A 101 12.71 7.59 10.36
N GLN A 102 13.54 7.34 9.35
CA GLN A 102 14.73 6.46 9.45
C GLN A 102 15.73 6.94 10.52
N GLN A 103 15.69 8.21 10.89
CA GLN A 103 16.53 8.75 11.98
C GLN A 103 16.11 8.26 13.36
N TRP A 104 14.88 7.74 13.49
CA TRP A 104 14.26 7.34 14.76
C TRP A 104 14.14 5.82 14.92
N GLY A 105 14.14 5.08 13.81
CA GLY A 105 14.00 3.64 13.84
C GLY A 105 14.06 2.98 12.46
N ALA A 106 13.98 1.66 12.46
CA ALA A 106 13.94 0.91 11.22
C ALA A 106 12.64 1.17 10.45
N VAL A 107 12.73 1.29 9.13
CA VAL A 107 11.56 1.37 8.24
C VAL A 107 11.35 0.04 7.53
N VAL A 108 10.10 -0.39 7.42
CA VAL A 108 9.69 -1.64 6.80
C VAL A 108 8.46 -1.38 5.94
N ILE A 109 8.42 -1.87 4.72
CA ILE A 109 7.18 -1.95 3.94
C ILE A 109 6.34 -3.09 4.50
N LEU A 110 5.07 -2.80 4.77
CA LEU A 110 4.05 -3.76 5.16
C LEU A 110 2.83 -3.56 4.27
N SER A 111 2.69 -4.36 3.22
CA SER A 111 1.68 -4.17 2.17
C SER A 111 0.88 -5.43 1.90
N ASP A 112 -0.36 -5.25 1.43
CA ASP A 112 -1.14 -6.34 0.84
C ASP A 112 -0.85 -6.41 -0.66
N GLY A 113 -0.85 -7.62 -1.24
CA GLY A 113 -0.69 -7.80 -2.67
C GLY A 113 -0.28 -9.21 -3.07
N ASP A 114 -0.21 -9.41 -4.38
CA ASP A 114 0.27 -10.65 -4.97
C ASP A 114 1.81 -10.73 -4.98
N ALA A 115 2.32 -11.93 -5.28
CA ALA A 115 3.75 -12.23 -5.23
C ALA A 115 4.56 -11.72 -6.44
N VAL A 116 3.92 -11.11 -7.44
CA VAL A 116 4.56 -10.67 -8.69
C VAL A 116 4.44 -9.15 -8.88
N PHE A 117 3.22 -8.64 -8.89
CA PHE A 117 2.95 -7.24 -9.23
C PHE A 117 3.34 -6.29 -8.09
N GLN A 118 2.99 -6.64 -6.84
CA GLN A 118 3.29 -5.76 -5.71
C GLN A 118 4.81 -5.62 -5.44
N PRO A 119 5.63 -6.71 -5.43
CA PRO A 119 7.09 -6.56 -5.37
C PRO A 119 7.66 -5.75 -6.53
N ARG A 120 7.14 -5.94 -7.74
CA ARG A 120 7.59 -5.19 -8.92
C ARG A 120 7.29 -3.71 -8.81
N LYS A 121 6.12 -3.35 -8.30
CA LYS A 121 5.73 -1.95 -7.99
C LYS A 121 6.70 -1.31 -6.99
N VAL A 122 7.00 -1.99 -5.91
CA VAL A 122 7.96 -1.54 -4.89
C VAL A 122 9.36 -1.35 -5.48
N GLU A 123 9.81 -2.27 -6.34
CA GLU A 123 11.12 -2.19 -7.00
C GLU A 123 11.17 -1.01 -7.99
N GLN A 124 10.21 -0.92 -8.90
CA GLN A 124 10.15 0.11 -9.94
C GLN A 124 9.94 1.54 -9.39
N SER A 125 9.35 1.66 -8.22
CA SER A 125 9.23 2.95 -7.54
C SER A 125 10.50 3.40 -6.81
N GLY A 126 11.52 2.54 -6.70
CA GLY A 126 12.75 2.79 -5.94
C GLY A 126 12.59 2.59 -4.42
N LEU A 127 11.40 2.24 -3.96
CA LEU A 127 11.13 2.01 -2.53
C LEU A 127 11.92 0.83 -1.98
N TRP A 128 12.17 -0.21 -2.79
CA TRP A 128 12.91 -1.40 -2.36
C TRP A 128 14.29 -1.04 -1.76
N HIS A 129 15.03 -0.17 -2.42
CA HIS A 129 16.33 0.31 -1.92
C HIS A 129 16.20 1.27 -0.75
N LEU A 130 15.21 2.16 -0.77
CA LEU A 130 14.98 3.12 0.31
C LEU A 130 14.68 2.41 1.64
N PHE A 131 13.95 1.30 1.58
CA PHE A 131 13.63 0.47 2.75
C PHE A 131 14.72 -0.60 3.04
N GLU A 132 15.88 -0.54 2.38
CA GLU A 132 17.01 -1.45 2.63
C GLU A 132 16.61 -2.93 2.53
N ASN A 133 15.77 -3.27 1.56
CA ASN A 133 15.19 -4.60 1.32
C ASN A 133 14.26 -5.11 2.46
N ARG A 134 13.84 -4.26 3.39
CA ARG A 134 12.86 -4.61 4.41
C ARG A 134 11.44 -4.46 3.84
N VAL A 135 10.99 -5.48 3.14
CA VAL A 135 9.72 -5.51 2.41
C VAL A 135 8.95 -6.76 2.81
N LEU A 136 7.76 -6.57 3.37
CA LEU A 136 6.79 -7.60 3.69
C LEU A 136 5.54 -7.38 2.84
N ILE A 137 5.16 -8.41 2.09
CA ILE A 137 3.95 -8.41 1.27
C ILE A 137 3.15 -9.65 1.65
N TYR A 138 1.93 -9.44 2.12
CA TYR A 138 0.99 -10.47 2.53
C TYR A 138 -0.31 -10.38 1.73
N ILE A 139 -1.19 -11.35 1.89
CA ILE A 139 -2.55 -11.28 1.35
C ILE A 139 -3.44 -10.44 2.27
N HIS A 140 -3.31 -10.62 3.59
CA HIS A 140 -4.00 -9.87 4.65
C HIS A 140 -3.01 -9.53 5.75
N LYS A 141 -2.30 -8.43 5.60
CA LYS A 141 -1.20 -8.01 6.50
C LYS A 141 -1.61 -7.87 7.97
N GLU A 142 -2.88 -7.49 8.22
CA GLU A 142 -3.41 -7.39 9.57
C GLU A 142 -3.59 -8.74 10.29
N GLN A 143 -3.44 -9.85 9.57
CA GLN A 143 -3.48 -11.20 10.13
C GLN A 143 -2.09 -11.79 10.38
N GLU A 144 -1.03 -11.11 9.91
CA GLU A 144 0.36 -11.59 9.95
C GLU A 144 1.24 -10.83 10.96
N LEU A 145 0.60 -10.19 11.95
CA LEU A 145 1.29 -9.30 12.90
C LEU A 145 2.29 -10.04 13.81
N ASP A 146 2.06 -11.32 14.10
CA ASP A 146 3.03 -12.16 14.83
C ASP A 146 4.28 -12.41 13.99
N ASP A 147 4.14 -12.60 12.69
CA ASP A 147 5.28 -12.75 11.76
C ASP A 147 6.06 -11.43 11.64
N VAL A 148 5.36 -10.30 11.53
CA VAL A 148 5.98 -8.96 11.55
C VAL A 148 6.80 -8.77 12.83
N ALA A 149 6.24 -9.07 14.00
CA ALA A 149 6.93 -8.92 15.28
C ALA A 149 8.12 -9.88 15.43
N ARG A 150 8.04 -11.07 14.86
CA ARG A 150 9.14 -12.04 14.83
C ARG A 150 10.30 -11.59 13.96
N LEU A 151 10.00 -11.01 12.77
CA LEU A 151 11.01 -10.55 11.79
C LEU A 151 11.62 -9.21 12.20
N TYR A 152 10.82 -8.32 12.75
CA TYR A 152 11.20 -6.96 13.14
C TYR A 152 10.76 -6.67 14.59
N PRO A 153 11.39 -7.30 15.60
CA PRO A 153 11.02 -7.10 17.00
C PRO A 153 11.26 -5.64 17.41
N ALA A 154 10.29 -5.04 18.08
CA ALA A 154 10.34 -3.65 18.54
C ALA A 154 9.65 -3.47 19.90
N ASP A 155 10.07 -2.43 20.64
CA ASP A 155 9.34 -1.97 21.83
C ASP A 155 8.10 -1.16 21.45
N HIS A 156 8.11 -0.55 20.24
CA HIS A 156 7.00 0.22 19.73
C HIS A 156 6.96 0.22 18.19
N TYR A 157 5.76 0.09 17.64
CA TYR A 157 5.51 0.18 16.21
C TYR A 157 4.82 1.49 15.86
N VAL A 158 5.10 2.02 14.68
CA VAL A 158 4.33 3.11 14.07
C VAL A 158 3.83 2.62 12.73
N LEU A 159 2.52 2.42 12.59
CA LEU A 159 1.92 1.95 11.33
C LEU A 159 1.31 3.12 10.58
N ILE A 160 1.75 3.32 9.35
CA ILE A 160 1.27 4.35 8.41
C ILE A 160 0.49 3.67 7.28
N ASP A 161 -0.81 3.92 7.19
CA ASP A 161 -1.71 3.24 6.24
C ASP A 161 -2.90 4.15 5.87
N ASP A 162 -3.37 4.09 4.62
CA ASP A 162 -4.51 4.86 4.12
C ASP A 162 -5.88 4.24 4.48
N LYS A 163 -5.89 3.08 5.15
CA LYS A 163 -7.11 2.34 5.50
C LYS A 163 -7.34 2.29 7.00
N LEU A 164 -8.33 3.04 7.49
CA LEU A 164 -8.73 2.99 8.91
C LEU A 164 -9.08 1.57 9.39
N ARG A 165 -9.62 0.71 8.52
CA ARG A 165 -9.89 -0.70 8.83
C ARG A 165 -8.62 -1.42 9.28
N ILE A 166 -7.53 -1.26 8.54
CA ILE A 166 -6.23 -1.87 8.86
C ILE A 166 -5.67 -1.28 10.15
N LEU A 167 -5.62 0.05 10.24
CA LEU A 167 -5.12 0.76 11.43
C LEU A 167 -5.88 0.33 12.69
N SER A 168 -7.21 0.23 12.62
CA SER A 168 -8.06 -0.23 13.73
C SER A 168 -7.78 -1.69 14.11
N ALA A 169 -7.63 -2.59 13.13
CA ALA A 169 -7.33 -3.99 13.39
C ALA A 169 -5.97 -4.16 14.08
N VAL A 170 -4.95 -3.45 13.60
CA VAL A 170 -3.59 -3.48 14.16
C VAL A 170 -3.56 -2.84 15.56
N LYS A 171 -4.26 -1.72 15.77
CA LYS A 171 -4.41 -1.09 17.10
C LYS A 171 -5.08 -2.02 18.09
N LYS A 172 -6.10 -2.75 17.67
CA LYS A 172 -6.76 -3.75 18.51
C LYS A 172 -5.83 -4.90 18.93
N PHE A 173 -4.90 -5.29 18.06
CA PHE A 173 -3.98 -6.40 18.30
C PHE A 173 -2.79 -5.98 19.19
N TRP A 174 -2.10 -4.87 18.85
CA TRP A 174 -0.91 -4.41 19.56
C TRP A 174 -1.17 -3.39 20.67
N GLY A 175 -2.37 -2.83 20.76
CA GLY A 175 -2.76 -1.88 21.83
C GLY A 175 -1.84 -0.66 21.90
N GLU A 176 -1.26 -0.43 23.07
CA GLU A 176 -0.37 0.70 23.33
C GLU A 176 1.04 0.53 22.70
N SER A 177 1.36 -0.68 22.21
CA SER A 177 2.63 -0.93 21.52
C SER A 177 2.63 -0.45 20.07
N VAL A 178 1.54 0.14 19.58
CA VAL A 178 1.48 0.74 18.25
C VAL A 178 0.85 2.13 18.28
N THR A 179 1.43 3.02 17.48
CA THR A 179 0.83 4.30 17.08
C THR A 179 0.38 4.18 15.62
N THR A 180 -0.88 4.51 15.37
CA THR A 180 -1.48 4.48 14.05
C THR A 180 -1.45 5.86 13.41
N VAL A 181 -1.04 5.93 12.14
CA VAL A 181 -0.93 7.17 11.37
C VAL A 181 -1.74 7.03 10.09
N PHE A 182 -2.71 7.91 9.90
CA PHE A 182 -3.61 7.93 8.75
C PHE A 182 -3.33 9.12 7.85
N PRO A 183 -2.62 8.95 6.71
CA PRO A 183 -2.53 9.98 5.68
C PRO A 183 -3.85 10.05 4.93
N LYS A 184 -4.54 11.20 4.96
CA LYS A 184 -5.84 11.42 4.31
C LYS A 184 -5.67 11.65 2.81
N GLN A 185 -5.23 10.63 2.11
CA GLN A 185 -5.00 10.64 0.67
C GLN A 185 -5.53 9.35 0.04
N GLY A 186 -5.79 9.39 -1.29
CA GLY A 186 -6.46 8.28 -1.96
C GLY A 186 -7.97 8.18 -1.66
N HIS A 187 -8.64 7.26 -2.35
CA HIS A 187 -10.11 7.16 -2.30
C HIS A 187 -10.65 6.69 -0.93
N TYR A 188 -9.89 5.89 -0.16
CA TYR A 188 -10.34 5.45 1.16
C TYR A 188 -10.45 6.59 2.16
N ALA A 189 -9.59 7.61 2.04
CA ALA A 189 -9.67 8.80 2.88
C ALA A 189 -10.90 9.69 2.58
N LEU A 190 -11.53 9.49 1.43
CA LEU A 190 -12.74 10.19 0.99
C LEU A 190 -14.01 9.36 1.20
N ASP A 191 -13.88 8.09 1.58
CA ASP A 191 -15.04 7.21 1.83
C ASP A 191 -15.66 7.51 3.19
N SER A 192 -16.75 8.28 3.17
CA SER A 192 -17.48 8.67 4.37
C SER A 192 -18.04 7.49 5.17
N LYS A 193 -18.28 6.32 4.55
CA LYS A 193 -18.74 5.11 5.24
C LYS A 193 -17.59 4.50 6.03
N ALA A 194 -16.42 4.32 5.39
CA ALA A 194 -15.23 3.81 6.08
C ALA A 194 -14.81 4.72 7.23
N LEU A 195 -14.85 6.06 7.03
CA LEU A 195 -14.55 7.05 8.07
C LEU A 195 -15.52 7.01 9.25
N ALA A 196 -16.79 6.62 9.03
CA ALA A 196 -17.78 6.52 10.09
C ALA A 196 -17.78 5.15 10.80
N GLU A 197 -17.27 4.11 10.14
CA GLU A 197 -17.30 2.73 10.63
C GLU A 197 -16.16 2.44 11.62
N TYR A 198 -14.98 3.05 11.39
CA TYR A 198 -13.78 2.77 12.17
C TYR A 198 -13.38 3.95 13.06
N PRO A 199 -12.77 3.69 14.24
CA PRO A 199 -12.26 4.77 15.07
C PRO A 199 -11.16 5.56 14.34
N PRO A 200 -10.95 6.85 14.70
CA PRO A 200 -9.87 7.64 14.15
C PRO A 200 -8.51 7.03 14.52
N ALA A 201 -7.51 7.26 13.69
CA ALA A 201 -6.13 6.92 14.00
C ALA A 201 -5.57 7.82 15.12
N ASP A 202 -4.48 7.38 15.75
CA ASP A 202 -3.81 8.19 16.78
C ASP A 202 -3.27 9.51 16.20
N ILE A 203 -2.83 9.48 14.94
CA ILE A 203 -2.34 10.64 14.19
C ILE A 203 -3.02 10.67 12.82
N GLU A 204 -3.54 11.82 12.44
CA GLU A 204 -4.09 12.07 11.10
C GLU A 204 -3.27 13.14 10.38
N LEU A 205 -2.87 12.85 9.14
CA LEU A 205 -2.11 13.73 8.27
C LEU A 205 -2.94 14.14 7.06
N ALA A 206 -2.80 15.36 6.56
CA ALA A 206 -3.43 15.73 5.29
C ALA A 206 -2.80 14.98 4.10
N ASN A 207 -1.48 14.73 4.19
CA ASN A 207 -0.72 13.93 3.23
C ASN A 207 0.52 13.34 3.90
N ILE A 208 1.14 12.32 3.26
CA ILE A 208 2.32 11.64 3.81
C ILE A 208 3.50 12.60 4.08
N GLY A 209 3.66 13.65 3.28
CA GLY A 209 4.72 14.65 3.44
C GLY A 209 4.63 15.43 4.76
N ASP A 210 3.45 15.49 5.39
CA ASP A 210 3.26 16.18 6.67
C ASP A 210 3.95 15.46 7.83
N LEU A 211 4.30 14.18 7.65
CA LEU A 211 5.09 13.42 8.62
C LEU A 211 6.44 14.09 8.94
N LEU A 212 6.98 14.88 8.02
CA LEU A 212 8.20 15.67 8.21
C LEU A 212 8.08 16.76 9.29
N ASN A 213 6.86 17.15 9.64
CA ASN A 213 6.58 18.19 10.64
C ASN A 213 6.31 17.61 12.04
N TYR A 214 6.27 16.27 12.16
CA TYR A 214 6.02 15.60 13.43
C TYR A 214 7.33 15.37 14.20
N ASP A 215 7.33 15.73 15.46
CA ASP A 215 8.38 15.35 16.40
C ASP A 215 8.10 13.95 16.93
N LEU A 216 8.87 12.99 16.44
CA LEU A 216 8.75 11.59 16.81
C LEU A 216 9.60 11.22 18.04
N SER A 217 10.30 12.18 18.65
CA SER A 217 11.14 11.97 19.83
C SER A 217 10.35 11.44 21.04
N ALA A 218 9.04 11.76 21.10
CA ALA A 218 8.15 11.28 22.15
C ALA A 218 8.06 9.73 22.19
N PHE A 219 8.23 9.04 21.06
CA PHE A 219 8.21 7.58 21.00
C PHE A 219 9.48 6.94 21.59
N LEU A 220 10.58 7.68 21.68
CA LEU A 220 11.86 7.23 22.24
C LEU A 220 11.89 7.29 23.78
N GLN A 221 10.99 8.07 24.38
CA GLN A 221 10.97 8.24 25.84
C GLN A 221 10.32 7.01 26.51
N LYS A 222 11.01 6.43 27.49
CA LYS A 222 10.41 5.44 28.39
C LYS A 222 9.47 6.17 29.36
N ASN A 223 8.22 5.73 29.40
CA ASN A 223 7.35 6.02 30.53
C ASN A 223 7.82 5.23 31.78
#